data_d1b6cba3ee1d76be5995cd8e9983ee07
#
_entry.id   d1b6cba3ee1d76be5995cd8e9983ee07
#
_cell.length_a   1.000
_cell.length_b   1.000
_cell.length_c   1.000
_cell.angle_alpha   90.00
_cell.angle_beta   90.00
_cell.angle_gamma   90.00
#
_symmetry.space_group_name_H-M   'P 1'
#
loop_
_entity.id
_entity.type
_entity.pdbx_description
1 polymer ?
#
loop_
_entity_poly.entity_id
_entity_poly.type
_entity_poly.pdbx_seq_one_letter_code
_entity_poly.pdbx_strand_id
1 'polypeptide(L)'
;MQIPSAKPEHPTGNVYLDFAAATPMDPRVVDAMIPYFTEKFYNPSAPYALSRQVRDEVERSRAVLAHAIGARPGNVVLTAGATEANNLAFATVSEDAHVIVDAIEHESVLACAGIFSHKTLRVEADGRVDPERVVKALKPETELVSIELANGEIGTIQPIREISQVLAKERSRRLAAGETRPLHLHVDASQAAAYLSVNVSSLGVDMLTLSAAKLSGPKQVGLLWASDDVRLRPLVLGGGQEGGVRSGTENVAGV
;
A
#
# COMPACT_ATOMS: atom_id res chain seq x y z
N MET A 1 19.58 -4.23 1.71
CA MET A 1 19.09 -3.82 3.04
C MET A 1 19.48 -4.92 4.01
N GLN A 2 20.35 -4.67 5.01
CA GLN A 2 20.68 -5.69 6.02
C GLN A 2 19.56 -5.71 7.04
N ILE A 3 18.93 -6.87 7.21
CA ILE A 3 17.97 -7.10 8.29
C ILE A 3 18.73 -6.98 9.61
N PRO A 4 18.27 -6.18 10.60
CA PRO A 4 18.94 -6.08 11.87
C PRO A 4 19.07 -7.46 12.53
N SER A 5 20.29 -7.88 12.84
CA SER A 5 20.58 -9.17 13.48
C SER A 5 20.29 -9.20 14.98
N ALA A 6 19.67 -8.16 15.52
CA ALA A 6 19.32 -8.10 16.93
C ALA A 6 18.16 -9.05 17.20
N LYS A 7 18.47 -10.23 17.73
CA LYS A 7 17.47 -11.04 18.43
C LYS A 7 16.93 -10.18 19.57
N PRO A 8 15.65 -9.80 19.57
CA PRO A 8 15.08 -9.15 20.74
C PRO A 8 15.12 -10.18 21.88
N GLU A 9 16.04 -10.00 22.83
CA GLU A 9 15.99 -10.73 24.09
C GLU A 9 14.69 -10.28 24.79
N HIS A 10 13.67 -11.11 24.73
CA HIS A 10 12.44 -10.84 25.44
C HIS A 10 12.71 -10.96 26.95
N PRO A 11 12.32 -9.99 27.78
CA PRO A 11 12.62 -9.98 29.23
C PRO A 11 12.13 -11.24 29.97
N THR A 12 11.24 -12.02 29.35
CA THR A 12 10.62 -13.25 29.91
C THR A 12 11.30 -14.54 29.43
N GLY A 13 12.40 -14.48 28.65
CA GLY A 13 13.00 -15.66 28.03
C GLY A 13 12.19 -16.30 26.90
N ASN A 14 11.08 -15.70 26.49
CA ASN A 14 10.28 -16.18 25.37
C ASN A 14 10.93 -15.86 24.03
N VAL A 15 10.79 -16.74 23.05
CA VAL A 15 11.23 -16.53 21.66
C VAL A 15 10.03 -16.13 20.83
N TYR A 16 10.05 -14.91 20.27
CA TYR A 16 9.03 -14.44 19.36
C TYR A 16 9.41 -14.77 17.91
N LEU A 17 8.56 -15.53 17.22
CA LEU A 17 8.80 -16.02 15.84
C LEU A 17 7.75 -15.53 14.83
N ASP A 18 6.76 -14.75 15.27
CA ASP A 18 5.67 -14.30 14.42
C ASP A 18 5.91 -12.88 13.85
N PHE A 19 7.02 -12.70 13.11
CA PHE A 19 7.32 -11.43 12.45
C PHE A 19 6.35 -11.07 11.32
N ALA A 20 5.58 -12.03 10.83
CA ALA A 20 4.50 -11.78 9.86
C ALA A 20 3.35 -10.98 10.49
N ALA A 21 3.03 -11.24 11.77
CA ALA A 21 2.02 -10.45 12.49
C ALA A 21 2.51 -9.04 12.81
N ALA A 22 3.72 -8.90 13.38
CA ALA A 22 4.33 -7.59 13.66
C ALA A 22 5.84 -7.74 13.87
N THR A 23 6.62 -6.77 13.39
CA THR A 23 8.05 -6.64 13.70
C THR A 23 8.25 -5.76 14.93
N PRO A 24 9.31 -6.00 15.74
CA PRO A 24 9.75 -5.00 16.70
C PRO A 24 10.24 -3.76 15.95
N MET A 25 10.05 -2.59 16.55
CA MET A 25 10.58 -1.35 15.98
C MET A 25 12.11 -1.35 16.10
N ASP A 26 12.79 -0.95 15.04
CA ASP A 26 14.25 -0.78 15.06
C ASP A 26 14.60 0.35 16.05
N PRO A 27 15.56 0.17 16.97
CA PRO A 27 15.97 1.22 17.90
C PRO A 27 16.35 2.54 17.22
N ARG A 28 16.95 2.49 16.02
CA ARG A 28 17.29 3.68 15.25
C ARG A 28 16.04 4.46 14.80
N VAL A 29 14.95 3.75 14.52
CA VAL A 29 13.66 4.37 14.21
C VAL A 29 13.09 5.05 15.45
N VAL A 30 13.12 4.38 16.61
CA VAL A 30 12.68 4.98 17.88
C VAL A 30 13.46 6.27 18.17
N ASP A 31 14.80 6.23 18.07
CA ASP A 31 15.65 7.40 18.30
C ASP A 31 15.32 8.56 17.32
N ALA A 32 15.06 8.24 16.06
CA ALA A 32 14.67 9.24 15.06
C ALA A 32 13.30 9.88 15.33
N MET A 33 12.37 9.14 15.95
CA MET A 33 11.01 9.62 16.26
C MET A 33 10.98 10.55 17.48
N ILE A 34 11.84 10.33 18.50
CA ILE A 34 11.77 11.02 19.80
C ILE A 34 11.70 12.54 19.68
N PRO A 35 12.51 13.24 18.87
CA PRO A 35 12.46 14.69 18.78
C PRO A 35 11.10 15.26 18.36
N TYR A 36 10.31 14.51 17.60
CA TYR A 36 9.02 14.97 17.09
C TYR A 36 7.90 14.92 18.13
N PHE A 37 8.12 14.29 19.28
CA PHE A 37 7.14 14.29 20.37
C PHE A 37 7.27 15.52 21.29
N THR A 38 8.45 16.14 21.38
CA THR A 38 8.71 17.20 22.37
C THR A 38 9.38 18.45 21.80
N GLU A 39 10.29 18.30 20.84
CA GLU A 39 11.10 19.41 20.30
C GLU A 39 10.53 19.92 18.96
N LYS A 40 10.21 19.01 18.04
CA LYS A 40 9.73 19.29 16.68
C LYS A 40 8.23 18.98 16.54
N PHE A 41 7.43 19.23 17.56
CA PHE A 41 6.00 18.89 17.65
C PHE A 41 5.07 19.76 16.80
N TYR A 42 5.61 20.64 16.00
CA TYR A 42 4.87 21.64 15.26
C TYR A 42 3.99 21.02 14.17
N ASN A 43 2.76 21.56 14.05
CA ASN A 43 1.84 21.14 12.99
C ASN A 43 2.37 21.56 11.61
N PRO A 44 2.64 20.62 10.68
CA PRO A 44 3.18 20.93 9.34
C PRO A 44 2.30 21.87 8.51
N SER A 45 0.99 21.91 8.76
CA SER A 45 0.04 22.76 8.05
C SER A 45 0.04 24.21 8.50
N ALA A 46 0.72 24.57 9.61
CA ALA A 46 0.74 25.93 10.10
C ALA A 46 1.72 26.82 9.29
N PRO A 47 1.48 28.18 9.21
CA PRO A 47 2.22 29.04 8.30
C PRO A 47 3.58 29.54 8.80
N TYR A 48 3.95 29.30 10.06
CA TYR A 48 5.18 29.82 10.65
C TYR A 48 6.42 28.97 10.38
N ALA A 49 7.62 29.53 10.65
CA ALA A 49 8.90 28.94 10.23
C ALA A 49 9.15 27.53 10.75
N LEU A 50 8.88 27.28 12.05
CA LEU A 50 9.11 25.95 12.65
C LEU A 50 8.22 24.87 12.06
N SER A 51 6.97 25.20 11.72
CA SER A 51 6.06 24.28 11.03
C SER A 51 6.52 23.98 9.60
N ARG A 52 7.05 24.99 8.89
CA ARG A 52 7.63 24.74 7.55
C ARG A 52 8.82 23.79 7.60
N GLN A 53 9.69 23.90 8.61
CA GLN A 53 10.81 22.98 8.80
C GLN A 53 10.34 21.54 8.99
N VAL A 54 9.34 21.33 9.84
CA VAL A 54 8.74 20.00 10.06
C VAL A 54 8.08 19.47 8.78
N ARG A 55 7.36 20.31 8.05
CA ARG A 55 6.78 19.94 6.76
C ARG A 55 7.86 19.49 5.76
N ASP A 56 8.96 20.26 5.66
CA ASP A 56 10.07 19.92 4.77
C ASP A 56 10.74 18.58 5.17
N GLU A 57 10.74 18.22 6.45
CA GLU A 57 11.21 16.92 6.96
C GLU A 57 10.27 15.79 6.54
N VAL A 58 8.95 15.98 6.66
CA VAL A 58 7.94 15.01 6.16
C VAL A 58 8.08 14.79 4.65
N GLU A 59 8.23 15.87 3.88
CA GLU A 59 8.39 15.76 2.42
C GLU A 59 9.71 15.09 2.01
N ARG A 60 10.79 15.28 2.77
CA ARG A 60 12.03 14.51 2.56
C ARG A 60 11.84 13.02 2.83
N SER A 61 11.13 12.64 3.90
CA SER A 61 10.79 11.26 4.19
C SER A 61 9.94 10.65 3.08
N ARG A 62 8.92 11.39 2.62
CA ARG A 62 8.08 10.98 1.47
C ARG A 62 8.93 10.73 0.22
N ALA A 63 9.90 11.59 -0.06
CA ALA A 63 10.79 11.45 -1.21
C ALA A 63 11.68 10.19 -1.09
N VAL A 64 12.17 9.87 0.09
CA VAL A 64 12.94 8.63 0.34
C VAL A 64 12.07 7.40 0.13
N LEU A 65 10.84 7.38 0.67
CA LEU A 65 9.89 6.28 0.49
C LEU A 65 9.53 6.09 -0.99
N ALA A 66 9.23 7.18 -1.70
CA ALA A 66 8.92 7.15 -3.13
C ALA A 66 10.10 6.60 -3.94
N HIS A 67 11.31 7.08 -3.67
CA HIS A 67 12.52 6.59 -4.35
C HIS A 67 12.73 5.09 -4.14
N ALA A 68 12.50 4.60 -2.92
CA ALA A 68 12.67 3.19 -2.58
C ALA A 68 11.77 2.25 -3.41
N ILE A 69 10.61 2.73 -3.83
CA ILE A 69 9.67 1.98 -4.70
C ILE A 69 9.75 2.37 -6.17
N GLY A 70 10.71 3.23 -6.55
CA GLY A 70 10.87 3.69 -7.93
C GLY A 70 9.77 4.65 -8.40
N ALA A 71 9.22 5.45 -7.49
CA ALA A 71 8.10 6.36 -7.72
C ALA A 71 8.48 7.84 -7.52
N ARG A 72 7.56 8.75 -7.87
CA ARG A 72 7.65 10.18 -7.56
C ARG A 72 6.98 10.49 -6.22
N PRO A 73 7.50 11.44 -5.43
CA PRO A 73 6.92 11.80 -4.12
C PRO A 73 5.45 12.20 -4.19
N GLY A 74 5.05 12.97 -5.20
CA GLY A 74 3.67 13.43 -5.39
C GLY A 74 2.63 12.32 -5.62
N ASN A 75 3.09 11.09 -5.86
CA ASN A 75 2.24 9.92 -6.05
C ASN A 75 2.09 9.07 -4.78
N VAL A 76 2.69 9.48 -3.67
CA VAL A 76 2.65 8.77 -2.38
C VAL A 76 1.73 9.49 -1.43
N VAL A 77 0.73 8.80 -0.89
CA VAL A 77 -0.17 9.25 0.17
C VAL A 77 0.20 8.53 1.46
N LEU A 78 0.51 9.27 2.51
CA LEU A 78 0.79 8.71 3.84
C LEU A 78 -0.52 8.34 4.54
N THR A 79 -0.57 7.15 5.13
CA THR A 79 -1.77 6.59 5.74
C THR A 79 -1.49 6.05 7.16
N ALA A 80 -2.55 5.77 7.91
CA ALA A 80 -2.45 5.10 9.22
C ALA A 80 -2.29 3.57 9.06
N GLY A 81 -1.40 3.13 8.17
CA GLY A 81 -1.10 1.72 7.92
C GLY A 81 -1.77 1.17 6.65
N ALA A 82 -1.47 -0.10 6.36
CA ALA A 82 -1.95 -0.76 5.14
C ALA A 82 -3.46 -0.88 5.07
N THR A 83 -4.16 -1.06 6.19
CA THR A 83 -5.62 -1.15 6.21
C THR A 83 -6.26 0.12 5.65
N GLU A 84 -5.80 1.32 6.05
CA GLU A 84 -6.29 2.57 5.48
C GLU A 84 -5.89 2.71 4.01
N ALA A 85 -4.66 2.33 3.65
CA ALA A 85 -4.19 2.37 2.27
C ALA A 85 -5.02 1.47 1.34
N ASN A 86 -5.35 0.25 1.76
CA ASN A 86 -6.21 -0.67 1.02
C ASN A 86 -7.64 -0.09 0.85
N ASN A 87 -8.23 0.45 1.93
CA ASN A 87 -9.52 1.13 1.83
C ASN A 87 -9.49 2.30 0.85
N LEU A 88 -8.42 3.10 0.86
CA LEU A 88 -8.25 4.23 -0.06
C LEU A 88 -8.12 3.76 -1.52
N ALA A 89 -7.42 2.65 -1.77
CA ALA A 89 -7.34 2.04 -3.09
C ALA A 89 -8.72 1.62 -3.60
N PHE A 90 -9.53 0.97 -2.75
CA PHE A 90 -10.90 0.55 -3.11
C PHE A 90 -11.87 1.73 -3.25
N ALA A 91 -11.65 2.84 -2.56
CA ALA A 91 -12.48 4.04 -2.72
C ALA A 91 -12.33 4.70 -4.10
N THR A 92 -11.34 4.31 -4.91
CA THR A 92 -11.15 4.87 -6.26
C THR A 92 -12.19 4.43 -7.27
N VAL A 93 -12.78 3.25 -7.08
CA VAL A 93 -13.72 2.65 -8.05
C VAL A 93 -15.13 3.19 -7.89
N SER A 94 -15.94 3.02 -8.91
CA SER A 94 -17.35 3.43 -8.94
C SER A 94 -18.19 2.55 -8.01
N GLU A 95 -19.33 3.04 -7.54
CA GLU A 95 -20.23 2.27 -6.68
C GLU A 95 -20.80 1.01 -7.37
N ASP A 96 -20.95 1.06 -8.69
CA ASP A 96 -21.42 -0.05 -9.52
C ASP A 96 -20.28 -0.90 -10.09
N ALA A 97 -19.05 -0.69 -9.64
CA ALA A 97 -17.88 -1.41 -10.12
C ALA A 97 -17.93 -2.90 -9.75
N HIS A 98 -17.35 -3.71 -10.64
CA HIS A 98 -16.94 -5.06 -10.31
C HIS A 98 -15.46 -5.06 -9.93
N VAL A 99 -15.09 -5.76 -8.85
CA VAL A 99 -13.72 -5.90 -8.39
C VAL A 99 -13.30 -7.38 -8.35
N ILE A 100 -12.02 -7.63 -8.53
CA ILE A 100 -11.44 -8.97 -8.47
C ILE A 100 -10.38 -8.97 -7.39
N VAL A 101 -10.42 -9.99 -6.49
CA VAL A 101 -9.43 -10.22 -5.43
C VAL A 101 -9.03 -11.69 -5.41
N ASP A 102 -7.90 -12.03 -4.84
CA ASP A 102 -7.59 -13.44 -4.59
C ASP A 102 -8.12 -13.93 -3.23
N ALA A 103 -8.15 -15.24 -3.04
CA ALA A 103 -8.76 -15.89 -1.88
C ALA A 103 -7.88 -15.88 -0.62
N ILE A 104 -6.62 -15.50 -0.75
CA ILE A 104 -5.64 -15.47 0.35
C ILE A 104 -5.20 -14.06 0.73
N GLU A 105 -5.88 -13.05 0.19
CA GLU A 105 -5.68 -11.64 0.54
C GLU A 105 -5.88 -11.36 2.03
N HIS A 106 -5.22 -10.32 2.50
CA HIS A 106 -5.46 -9.82 3.85
C HIS A 106 -6.92 -9.38 4.03
N GLU A 107 -7.47 -9.57 5.24
CA GLU A 107 -8.87 -9.23 5.58
C GLU A 107 -9.26 -7.79 5.22
N SER A 108 -8.34 -6.82 5.30
CA SER A 108 -8.60 -5.43 4.89
C SER A 108 -8.88 -5.26 3.39
N VAL A 109 -8.45 -6.20 2.55
CA VAL A 109 -8.76 -6.25 1.12
C VAL A 109 -10.07 -7.01 0.88
N LEU A 110 -10.24 -8.18 1.52
CA LEU A 110 -11.45 -9.00 1.38
C LEU A 110 -12.70 -8.25 1.86
N ALA A 111 -12.61 -7.56 3.00
CA ALA A 111 -13.69 -6.75 3.54
C ALA A 111 -14.07 -5.59 2.60
N CYS A 112 -13.07 -4.90 2.01
CA CYS A 112 -13.34 -3.87 1.01
C CYS A 112 -14.02 -4.44 -0.23
N ALA A 113 -13.54 -5.58 -0.74
CA ALA A 113 -14.13 -6.23 -1.90
C ALA A 113 -15.60 -6.60 -1.67
N GLY A 114 -15.94 -7.00 -0.43
CA GLY A 114 -17.31 -7.37 -0.03
C GLY A 114 -18.35 -6.25 -0.16
N ILE A 115 -17.93 -4.99 -0.29
CA ILE A 115 -18.84 -3.84 -0.50
C ILE A 115 -19.31 -3.76 -1.95
N PHE A 116 -18.56 -4.34 -2.89
CA PHE A 116 -18.79 -4.26 -4.33
C PHE A 116 -19.33 -5.58 -4.91
N SER A 117 -19.83 -5.52 -6.13
CA SER A 117 -19.90 -6.72 -6.95
C SER A 117 -18.48 -7.26 -7.14
N HIS A 118 -18.18 -8.47 -6.67
CA HIS A 118 -16.82 -8.95 -6.71
C HIS A 118 -16.67 -10.41 -7.15
N LYS A 119 -15.45 -10.74 -7.53
CA LYS A 119 -15.01 -12.10 -7.78
C LYS A 119 -13.77 -12.39 -6.94
N THR A 120 -13.88 -13.36 -6.02
CA THR A 120 -12.73 -13.94 -5.34
C THR A 120 -12.17 -15.07 -6.20
N LEU A 121 -10.91 -14.97 -6.59
CA LEU A 121 -10.18 -15.97 -7.36
C LEU A 121 -9.64 -17.04 -6.42
N ARG A 122 -9.89 -18.30 -6.74
CA ARG A 122 -9.20 -19.40 -6.09
C ARG A 122 -7.74 -19.45 -6.54
N VAL A 123 -6.86 -19.71 -5.60
CA VAL A 123 -5.44 -19.95 -5.87
C VAL A 123 -5.19 -21.41 -6.23
N GLU A 124 -4.06 -21.67 -6.87
CA GLU A 124 -3.57 -23.02 -7.15
C GLU A 124 -3.06 -23.71 -5.86
N ALA A 125 -2.65 -24.97 -5.95
CA ALA A 125 -2.16 -25.75 -4.80
C ALA A 125 -0.90 -25.14 -4.14
N ASP A 126 -0.13 -24.35 -4.88
CA ASP A 126 1.04 -23.61 -4.39
C ASP A 126 0.69 -22.19 -3.88
N GLY A 127 -0.59 -21.83 -3.83
CA GLY A 127 -1.10 -20.55 -3.40
C GLY A 127 -1.07 -19.44 -4.47
N ARG A 128 -0.67 -19.73 -5.72
CA ARG A 128 -0.56 -18.72 -6.77
C ARG A 128 -1.88 -18.50 -7.51
N VAL A 129 -2.09 -17.26 -7.93
CA VAL A 129 -3.16 -16.90 -8.86
C VAL A 129 -2.70 -17.19 -10.29
N ASP A 130 -3.48 -17.98 -11.04
CA ASP A 130 -3.28 -18.12 -12.49
C ASP A 130 -3.75 -16.84 -13.21
N PRO A 131 -2.87 -16.15 -13.96
CA PRO A 131 -3.23 -14.95 -14.72
C PRO A 131 -4.40 -15.17 -15.70
N GLU A 132 -4.56 -16.39 -16.24
CA GLU A 132 -5.71 -16.70 -17.11
C GLU A 132 -7.04 -16.68 -16.36
N ARG A 133 -7.04 -16.99 -15.07
CA ARG A 133 -8.25 -16.87 -14.23
C ARG A 133 -8.64 -15.42 -14.02
N VAL A 134 -7.67 -14.51 -13.93
CA VAL A 134 -7.94 -13.07 -13.90
C VAL A 134 -8.67 -12.67 -15.18
N VAL A 135 -8.15 -13.05 -16.35
CA VAL A 135 -8.78 -12.75 -17.65
C VAL A 135 -10.21 -13.29 -17.71
N LYS A 136 -10.44 -14.55 -17.31
CA LYS A 136 -11.77 -15.18 -17.33
C LYS A 136 -12.75 -14.54 -16.36
N ALA A 137 -12.28 -13.85 -15.32
CA ALA A 137 -13.10 -13.19 -14.31
C ALA A 137 -13.45 -11.74 -14.69
N LEU A 138 -12.73 -11.14 -15.65
CA LEU A 138 -13.00 -9.79 -16.12
C LEU A 138 -14.41 -9.64 -16.69
N LYS A 139 -15.05 -8.55 -16.33
CA LYS A 139 -16.34 -8.10 -16.85
C LYS A 139 -16.20 -6.69 -17.41
N PRO A 140 -17.14 -6.20 -18.23
CA PRO A 140 -17.13 -4.79 -18.66
C PRO A 140 -17.07 -3.81 -17.49
N GLU A 141 -17.71 -4.14 -16.36
CA GLU A 141 -17.78 -3.34 -15.14
C GLU A 141 -16.56 -3.49 -14.24
N THR A 142 -15.59 -4.36 -14.56
CA THR A 142 -14.39 -4.54 -13.73
C THR A 142 -13.51 -3.29 -13.79
N GLU A 143 -13.29 -2.64 -12.62
CA GLU A 143 -12.46 -1.45 -12.47
C GLU A 143 -11.19 -1.72 -11.66
N LEU A 144 -11.20 -2.74 -10.80
CA LEU A 144 -10.07 -3.04 -9.91
C LEU A 144 -9.80 -4.54 -9.88
N VAL A 145 -8.51 -4.87 -9.98
CA VAL A 145 -7.95 -6.17 -9.62
C VAL A 145 -6.98 -5.91 -8.48
N SER A 146 -7.20 -6.53 -7.33
CA SER A 146 -6.32 -6.40 -6.16
C SER A 146 -5.76 -7.77 -5.81
N ILE A 147 -4.43 -7.89 -5.84
CA ILE A 147 -3.69 -9.14 -5.59
C ILE A 147 -2.48 -8.81 -4.70
N GLU A 148 -2.33 -9.49 -3.57
CA GLU A 148 -1.15 -9.31 -2.72
C GLU A 148 0.13 -9.69 -3.47
N LEU A 149 1.27 -9.04 -3.17
CA LEU A 149 2.55 -9.43 -3.78
C LEU A 149 3.11 -10.72 -3.18
N ALA A 150 3.01 -10.86 -1.87
CA ALA A 150 3.43 -12.06 -1.17
C ALA A 150 2.58 -12.29 0.07
N ASN A 151 2.13 -13.52 0.26
CA ASN A 151 1.34 -13.91 1.43
C ASN A 151 2.24 -14.14 2.64
N GLY A 152 1.91 -13.51 3.77
CA GLY A 152 2.70 -13.56 5.00
C GLY A 152 2.61 -14.89 5.76
N GLU A 153 1.62 -15.73 5.48
CA GLU A 153 1.38 -16.99 6.20
C GLU A 153 2.00 -18.20 5.49
N ILE A 154 1.83 -18.26 4.17
CA ILE A 154 2.30 -19.40 3.37
C ILE A 154 3.53 -19.10 2.52
N GLY A 155 3.98 -17.84 2.46
CA GLY A 155 5.19 -17.42 1.75
C GLY A 155 5.08 -17.41 0.22
N THR A 156 3.89 -17.60 -0.34
CA THR A 156 3.66 -17.58 -1.78
C THR A 156 3.89 -16.19 -2.35
N ILE A 157 4.62 -16.11 -3.46
CA ILE A 157 4.82 -14.89 -4.24
C ILE A 157 3.93 -14.94 -5.47
N GLN A 158 3.09 -13.91 -5.65
CA GLN A 158 2.13 -13.84 -6.74
C GLN A 158 2.79 -13.36 -8.06
N PRO A 159 2.33 -13.83 -9.21
CA PRO A 159 2.87 -13.47 -10.53
C PRO A 159 2.33 -12.09 -10.99
N ILE A 160 2.63 -11.04 -10.23
CA ILE A 160 2.09 -9.69 -10.45
C ILE A 160 2.44 -9.16 -11.82
N ARG A 161 3.67 -9.42 -12.31
CA ARG A 161 4.11 -8.95 -13.62
C ARG A 161 3.28 -9.55 -14.75
N GLU A 162 3.00 -10.84 -14.69
CA GLU A 162 2.18 -11.57 -15.65
C GLU A 162 0.72 -11.08 -15.60
N ILE A 163 0.17 -10.87 -14.40
CA ILE A 163 -1.15 -10.28 -14.20
C ILE A 163 -1.22 -8.88 -14.79
N SER A 164 -0.22 -8.04 -14.54
CA SER A 164 -0.11 -6.70 -15.14
C SER A 164 -0.16 -6.74 -16.67
N GLN A 165 0.56 -7.70 -17.28
CA GLN A 165 0.59 -7.85 -18.75
C GLN A 165 -0.76 -8.25 -19.34
N VAL A 166 -1.51 -9.15 -18.68
CA VAL A 166 -2.84 -9.52 -19.17
C VAL A 166 -3.84 -8.38 -19.02
N LEU A 167 -3.75 -7.60 -17.94
CA LEU A 167 -4.58 -6.41 -17.76
C LEU A 167 -4.23 -5.30 -18.76
N ALA A 168 -2.97 -5.12 -19.12
CA ALA A 168 -2.56 -4.18 -20.17
C ALA A 168 -3.17 -4.53 -21.54
N LYS A 169 -3.25 -5.82 -21.88
CA LYS A 169 -3.94 -6.29 -23.10
C LYS A 169 -5.43 -5.95 -23.07
N GLU A 170 -6.08 -6.19 -21.92
CA GLU A 170 -7.51 -5.86 -21.76
C GLU A 170 -7.75 -4.35 -21.83
N ARG A 171 -6.91 -3.51 -21.23
CA ARG A 171 -6.99 -2.05 -21.36
C ARG A 171 -6.90 -1.61 -22.83
N SER A 172 -5.96 -2.20 -23.58
CA SER A 172 -5.80 -1.92 -25.01
C SER A 172 -7.05 -2.34 -25.81
N ARG A 173 -7.64 -3.49 -25.49
CA ARG A 173 -8.91 -3.94 -26.08
C ARG A 173 -10.04 -2.96 -25.79
N ARG A 174 -10.21 -2.55 -24.53
CA ARG A 174 -11.23 -1.58 -24.10
C ARG A 174 -11.09 -0.26 -24.83
N LEU A 175 -9.88 0.28 -24.89
CA LEU A 175 -9.59 1.52 -25.62
C LEU A 175 -9.96 1.42 -27.10
N ALA A 176 -9.61 0.32 -27.77
CA ALA A 176 -9.96 0.08 -29.16
C ALA A 176 -11.47 -0.07 -29.40
N ALA A 177 -12.20 -0.54 -28.38
CA ALA A 177 -13.68 -0.65 -28.40
C ALA A 177 -14.39 0.66 -27.99
N GLY A 178 -13.66 1.73 -27.64
CA GLY A 178 -14.23 2.98 -27.14
C GLY A 178 -14.78 2.91 -25.71
N GLU A 179 -14.41 1.88 -24.97
CA GLU A 179 -14.79 1.72 -23.55
C GLU A 179 -13.93 2.66 -22.69
N THR A 180 -14.57 3.45 -21.83
CA THR A 180 -13.89 4.47 -21.00
C THR A 180 -13.73 4.08 -19.54
N ARG A 181 -14.30 2.95 -19.13
CA ARG A 181 -14.25 2.47 -17.76
C ARG A 181 -12.79 2.07 -17.40
N PRO A 182 -12.23 2.59 -16.29
CA PRO A 182 -10.86 2.28 -15.91
C PRO A 182 -10.71 0.80 -15.54
N LEU A 183 -9.48 0.32 -15.56
CA LEU A 183 -9.12 -1.01 -15.05
C LEU A 183 -7.76 -0.88 -14.37
N HIS A 184 -7.74 -0.92 -13.04
CA HIS A 184 -6.54 -0.73 -12.25
C HIS A 184 -6.06 -2.04 -11.61
N LEU A 185 -4.74 -2.16 -11.44
CA LEU A 185 -4.10 -3.20 -10.65
C LEU A 185 -3.59 -2.59 -9.34
N HIS A 186 -4.21 -2.97 -8.23
CA HIS A 186 -3.73 -2.70 -6.88
C HIS A 186 -2.94 -3.89 -6.34
N VAL A 187 -1.87 -3.61 -5.61
CA VAL A 187 -1.05 -4.64 -4.97
C VAL A 187 -0.79 -4.27 -3.52
N ASP A 188 -1.25 -5.11 -2.59
CA ASP A 188 -0.75 -5.05 -1.21
C ASP A 188 0.63 -5.71 -1.14
N ALA A 189 1.66 -4.90 -0.94
CA ALA A 189 3.04 -5.35 -0.83
C ALA A 189 3.58 -5.27 0.60
N SER A 190 2.71 -5.15 1.59
CA SER A 190 3.10 -4.96 2.99
C SER A 190 4.01 -6.06 3.51
N GLN A 191 3.74 -7.32 3.19
CA GLN A 191 4.58 -8.45 3.60
C GLN A 191 5.83 -8.62 2.73
N ALA A 192 5.79 -8.12 1.50
CA ALA A 192 6.85 -8.33 0.51
C ALA A 192 8.03 -7.35 0.66
N ALA A 193 7.76 -6.11 1.08
CA ALA A 193 8.70 -4.99 0.93
C ALA A 193 10.04 -5.16 1.69
N ALA A 194 10.07 -6.00 2.74
CA ALA A 194 11.32 -6.33 3.44
C ALA A 194 12.22 -7.31 2.68
N TYR A 195 11.65 -8.08 1.73
CA TYR A 195 12.30 -9.26 1.14
C TYR A 195 12.40 -9.20 -0.38
N LEU A 196 11.48 -8.51 -1.04
CA LEU A 196 11.35 -8.45 -2.48
C LEU A 196 11.47 -7.02 -2.99
N SER A 197 11.79 -6.89 -4.30
CA SER A 197 11.69 -5.60 -4.96
C SER A 197 10.24 -5.21 -5.15
N VAL A 198 9.89 -4.02 -4.66
CA VAL A 198 8.56 -3.41 -4.79
C VAL A 198 8.58 -2.22 -5.76
N ASN A 199 9.48 -2.26 -6.75
CA ASN A 199 9.57 -1.22 -7.77
C ASN A 199 8.31 -1.23 -8.64
N VAL A 200 7.53 -0.16 -8.55
CA VAL A 200 6.20 -0.06 -9.17
C VAL A 200 6.21 -0.19 -10.69
N SER A 201 7.25 0.34 -11.35
CA SER A 201 7.40 0.23 -12.80
C SER A 201 7.75 -1.21 -13.22
N SER A 202 8.59 -1.90 -12.45
CA SER A 202 8.96 -3.29 -12.72
C SER A 202 7.79 -4.23 -12.50
N LEU A 203 6.96 -3.99 -11.49
CA LEU A 203 5.73 -4.73 -11.23
C LEU A 203 4.64 -4.42 -12.27
N GLY A 204 4.60 -3.18 -12.78
CA GLY A 204 3.59 -2.72 -13.73
C GLY A 204 2.22 -2.51 -13.08
N VAL A 205 2.23 -2.08 -11.82
CA VAL A 205 1.02 -1.84 -11.01
C VAL A 205 0.56 -0.40 -11.12
N ASP A 206 -0.71 -0.13 -10.79
CA ASP A 206 -1.29 1.20 -10.76
C ASP A 206 -1.38 1.75 -9.34
N MET A 207 -1.50 0.88 -8.35
CA MET A 207 -1.50 1.22 -6.92
C MET A 207 -0.69 0.19 -6.13
N LEU A 208 0.00 0.66 -5.07
CA LEU A 208 0.80 -0.18 -4.19
C LEU A 208 0.60 0.25 -2.73
N THR A 209 0.26 -0.71 -1.86
CA THR A 209 0.13 -0.51 -0.41
C THR A 209 1.37 -1.01 0.32
N LEU A 210 1.85 -0.24 1.30
CA LEU A 210 2.90 -0.64 2.24
C LEU A 210 2.52 -0.34 3.69
N SER A 211 3.10 -1.14 4.62
CA SER A 211 2.96 -0.98 6.07
C SER A 211 4.32 -0.91 6.76
N ALA A 212 4.56 0.15 7.53
CA ALA A 212 5.77 0.29 8.32
C ALA A 212 5.90 -0.80 9.41
N ALA A 213 4.79 -1.30 9.94
CA ALA A 213 4.77 -2.34 10.97
C ALA A 213 5.36 -3.70 10.52
N LYS A 214 5.56 -3.89 9.22
CA LYS A 214 6.22 -5.08 8.63
C LYS A 214 7.68 -4.81 8.26
N LEU A 215 8.15 -3.56 8.43
CA LEU A 215 9.48 -3.08 8.06
C LEU A 215 10.28 -2.58 9.25
N SER A 216 10.01 -3.08 10.45
CA SER A 216 10.59 -2.61 11.72
C SER A 216 10.33 -1.12 11.98
N GLY A 217 9.28 -0.58 11.40
CA GLY A 217 8.78 0.78 11.62
C GLY A 217 7.61 0.82 12.61
N PRO A 218 7.07 2.03 12.87
CA PRO A 218 5.97 2.21 13.80
C PRO A 218 4.67 1.61 13.26
N LYS A 219 3.81 1.15 14.20
CA LYS A 219 2.43 0.82 13.89
C LYS A 219 1.67 2.09 13.56
N GLN A 220 0.53 1.97 12.86
CA GLN A 220 -0.29 3.12 12.42
C GLN A 220 0.49 4.06 11.47
N VAL A 221 1.39 3.48 10.67
CA VAL A 221 2.07 4.16 9.57
C VAL A 221 2.11 3.24 8.36
N GLY A 222 1.72 3.78 7.23
CA GLY A 222 1.74 3.12 5.94
C GLY A 222 1.67 4.13 4.81
N LEU A 223 1.61 3.64 3.61
CA LEU A 223 1.41 4.47 2.43
C LEU A 223 0.59 3.76 1.37
N LEU A 224 -0.09 4.54 0.55
CA LEU A 224 -0.59 4.16 -0.75
C LEU A 224 0.21 4.95 -1.80
N TRP A 225 0.84 4.24 -2.72
CA TRP A 225 1.29 4.82 -3.97
C TRP A 225 0.22 4.62 -5.05
N ALA A 226 -0.02 5.66 -5.86
CA ALA A 226 -0.93 5.59 -7.00
C ALA A 226 -0.27 6.23 -8.23
N SER A 227 -0.42 5.61 -9.40
CA SER A 227 0.05 6.17 -10.66
C SER A 227 -0.74 7.43 -11.04
N ASP A 228 -0.22 8.21 -12.00
CA ASP A 228 -0.91 9.43 -12.47
C ASP A 228 -2.27 9.15 -13.11
N ASP A 229 -2.48 7.93 -13.58
CA ASP A 229 -3.74 7.51 -14.21
C ASP A 229 -4.84 7.16 -13.21
N VAL A 230 -4.48 7.05 -11.91
CA VAL A 230 -5.42 6.73 -10.84
C VAL A 230 -5.95 8.00 -10.19
N ARG A 231 -7.25 8.19 -10.21
CA ARG A 231 -7.91 9.29 -9.50
C ARG A 231 -8.36 8.85 -8.12
N LEU A 232 -7.54 9.12 -7.10
CA LEU A 232 -7.90 8.83 -5.72
C LEU A 232 -9.13 9.63 -5.26
N ARG A 233 -10.03 8.99 -4.52
CA ARG A 233 -11.16 9.64 -3.85
C ARG A 233 -10.88 9.69 -2.36
N PRO A 234 -11.10 10.83 -1.68
CA PRO A 234 -10.81 10.94 -0.27
C PRO A 234 -11.77 10.09 0.57
N LEU A 235 -11.21 9.35 1.55
CA LEU A 235 -11.96 8.66 2.59
C LEU A 235 -12.14 9.53 3.83
N VAL A 236 -11.12 10.32 4.17
CA VAL A 236 -11.10 11.17 5.36
C VAL A 236 -11.14 12.62 4.90
N LEU A 237 -12.27 13.28 5.13
CA LEU A 237 -12.49 14.67 4.77
C LEU A 237 -12.03 15.60 5.90
N GLY A 238 -11.49 16.79 5.56
CA GLY A 238 -11.04 17.77 6.56
C GLY A 238 -10.17 18.85 5.96
N GLY A 239 -9.01 19.12 6.57
CA GLY A 239 -8.13 20.26 6.31
C GLY A 239 -7.29 20.20 5.03
N GLY A 240 -7.49 19.23 4.14
CA GLY A 240 -6.84 19.18 2.84
C GLY A 240 -5.41 18.62 2.85
N GLN A 241 -4.96 17.99 3.95
CA GLN A 241 -3.67 17.29 4.00
C GLN A 241 -3.61 16.17 2.94
N GLU A 242 -2.41 15.73 2.62
CA GLU A 242 -2.17 14.71 1.57
C GLU A 242 -2.87 15.08 0.23
N GLY A 243 -2.78 16.35 -0.16
CA GLY A 243 -3.43 16.81 -1.40
C GLY A 243 -4.96 16.75 -1.38
N GLY A 244 -5.57 16.71 -0.19
CA GLY A 244 -7.02 16.57 -0.01
C GLY A 244 -7.52 15.12 -0.05
N VAL A 245 -6.64 14.17 -0.29
CA VAL A 245 -7.00 12.74 -0.39
C VAL A 245 -7.14 12.11 0.99
N ARG A 246 -6.30 12.54 1.95
CA ARG A 246 -6.31 12.03 3.32
C ARG A 246 -6.10 13.17 4.30
N SER A 247 -7.18 13.75 4.78
CA SER A 247 -7.14 14.87 5.73
C SER A 247 -6.80 14.41 7.16
N GLY A 248 -6.40 15.37 7.99
CA GLY A 248 -5.96 15.17 9.37
C GLY A 248 -4.47 15.44 9.51
N THR A 249 -4.08 16.01 10.67
CA THR A 249 -2.68 16.34 10.94
C THR A 249 -1.81 15.09 10.75
N GLU A 250 -0.73 15.25 10.02
CA GLU A 250 0.21 14.19 9.68
C GLU A 250 0.86 13.59 10.94
N ASN A 251 1.07 12.28 10.94
CA ASN A 251 1.83 11.58 11.98
C ASN A 251 3.34 11.80 11.77
N VAL A 252 3.78 13.03 12.06
CA VAL A 252 5.17 13.49 11.77
C VAL A 252 6.21 12.57 12.37
N ALA A 253 6.02 12.14 13.62
CA ALA A 253 6.97 11.25 14.29
C ALA A 253 7.03 9.87 13.64
N GLY A 254 5.96 9.41 13.02
CA GLY A 254 5.89 8.08 12.42
C GLY A 254 6.42 7.98 11.00
N VAL A 255 6.55 9.11 10.31
CA VAL A 255 6.99 9.20 8.91
C VAL A 255 8.49 9.46 8.81
#